data_09d69198b9fc53de0e2c0913979c1d0b
#
_entry.id   09d69198b9fc53de0e2c0913979c1d0b
#
_cell.length_a   1.000
_cell.length_b   1.000
_cell.length_c   1.000
_cell.angle_alpha   90.00
_cell.angle_beta   90.00
_cell.angle_gamma   90.00
#
_symmetry.space_group_name_H-M   'P 1'
#
loop_
_entity.id
_entity.type
_entity.pdbx_description
1 polymer ?
#
loop_
_entity_poly.entity_id
_entity_poly.type
_entity_poly.pdbx_seq_one_letter_code
_entity_poly.pdbx_strand_id
1 'polypeptide(L)'
;MKQNKEPLVHLVKRDNVAPWKPWVIRAATILGGLIFICLLCFAELKVSPFKVIKYMFTGAFGNEHNVLVMFRQMSLLLIIALAITPAFKMRFWNIGAEGQVLIGAFGACACMFYCGGKMSDAGLIVLMLVVAIAAGMIWAVIPALFKAKWNTNETLFTLMMNYIALQIVLYFIKVWVPGGTGSLNPIKYGNLPQIAGGDYYFSMIFAAIITVAMFC
;
A
#
# COMPACT_ATOMS: atom_id res chain seq x y z
N MET A 1 -52.09 7.94 21.13
CA MET A 1 -51.60 7.28 19.91
C MET A 1 -50.50 8.15 19.27
N LYS A 2 -49.24 7.79 19.42
CA LYS A 2 -48.14 8.48 18.70
C LYS A 2 -48.14 7.95 17.28
N GLN A 3 -48.47 8.79 16.31
CA GLN A 3 -48.26 8.49 14.90
C GLN A 3 -46.74 8.32 14.67
N ASN A 4 -46.33 7.08 14.44
CA ASN A 4 -45.00 6.79 13.90
C ASN A 4 -44.93 7.45 12.52
N LYS A 5 -44.29 8.61 12.40
CA LYS A 5 -43.95 9.20 11.10
C LYS A 5 -42.90 8.29 10.47
N GLU A 6 -43.28 7.57 9.43
CA GLU A 6 -42.37 6.81 8.63
C GLU A 6 -41.28 7.73 8.07
N PRO A 7 -39.99 7.33 8.12
CA PRO A 7 -38.93 8.15 7.57
C PRO A 7 -39.11 8.34 6.04
N LEU A 8 -38.90 9.58 5.58
CA LEU A 8 -39.08 9.97 4.18
C LEU A 8 -38.17 9.19 3.21
N VAL A 9 -37.14 8.53 3.69
CA VAL A 9 -36.17 7.74 2.91
C VAL A 9 -35.95 6.40 3.57
N HIS A 10 -36.23 5.32 2.87
CA HIS A 10 -35.94 3.95 3.28
C HIS A 10 -34.79 3.37 2.48
N LEU A 11 -33.76 2.89 3.15
CA LEU A 11 -32.71 2.09 2.52
C LEU A 11 -33.19 0.63 2.46
N VAL A 12 -33.58 0.20 1.26
CA VAL A 12 -34.02 -1.17 1.00
C VAL A 12 -32.94 -1.91 0.22
N LYS A 13 -32.59 -3.14 0.68
CA LYS A 13 -31.70 -4.02 -0.06
C LYS A 13 -32.36 -4.41 -1.39
N ARG A 14 -31.66 -4.12 -2.48
CA ARG A 14 -32.13 -4.45 -3.84
C ARG A 14 -31.76 -5.89 -4.17
N ASP A 15 -32.72 -6.80 -4.17
CA ASP A 15 -32.46 -8.23 -4.33
C ASP A 15 -32.22 -8.68 -5.79
N ASN A 16 -32.67 -7.95 -6.80
CA ASN A 16 -32.52 -8.33 -8.20
C ASN A 16 -31.93 -7.17 -9.04
N VAL A 17 -30.62 -7.04 -9.04
CA VAL A 17 -29.90 -6.10 -9.93
C VAL A 17 -29.31 -6.91 -11.09
N ALA A 18 -29.66 -6.56 -12.33
CA ALA A 18 -29.05 -7.18 -13.50
C ALA A 18 -27.50 -7.05 -13.43
N PRO A 19 -26.75 -8.12 -13.75
CA PRO A 19 -25.30 -8.21 -13.49
C PRO A 19 -24.45 -7.13 -14.19
N TRP A 20 -24.97 -6.50 -15.24
CA TRP A 20 -24.29 -5.42 -15.95
C TRP A 20 -24.43 -4.04 -15.27
N LYS A 21 -25.51 -3.79 -14.50
CA LYS A 21 -25.76 -2.49 -13.85
C LYS A 21 -24.66 -2.04 -12.89
N PRO A 22 -24.09 -2.90 -12.02
CA PRO A 22 -22.95 -2.52 -11.18
C PRO A 22 -21.73 -2.06 -11.99
N TRP A 23 -21.48 -2.69 -13.13
CA TRP A 23 -20.36 -2.33 -14.01
C TRP A 23 -20.57 -0.95 -14.66
N VAL A 24 -21.79 -0.66 -15.12
CA VAL A 24 -22.14 0.66 -15.68
C VAL A 24 -22.01 1.75 -14.61
N ILE A 25 -22.50 1.50 -13.39
CA ILE A 25 -22.37 2.46 -12.28
C ILE A 25 -20.90 2.73 -11.97
N ARG A 26 -20.06 1.68 -11.87
CA ARG A 26 -18.63 1.83 -11.64
C ARG A 26 -17.95 2.63 -12.75
N ALA A 27 -18.22 2.29 -14.01
CA ALA A 27 -17.68 3.02 -15.15
C ALA A 27 -18.13 4.48 -15.16
N ALA A 28 -19.40 4.77 -14.91
CA ALA A 28 -19.92 6.12 -14.83
C ALA A 28 -19.29 6.93 -13.68
N THR A 29 -19.06 6.30 -12.52
CA THR A 29 -18.39 6.94 -11.38
C THR A 29 -16.94 7.27 -11.70
N ILE A 30 -16.20 6.34 -12.33
CA ILE A 30 -14.81 6.55 -12.75
C ILE A 30 -14.71 7.68 -13.78
N LEU A 31 -15.57 7.66 -14.80
CA LEU A 31 -15.61 8.69 -15.83
C LEU A 31 -16.02 10.06 -15.24
N GLY A 32 -17.01 10.09 -14.35
CA GLY A 32 -17.43 11.30 -13.66
C GLY A 32 -16.31 11.89 -12.81
N GLY A 33 -15.57 11.07 -12.06
CA GLY A 33 -14.38 11.48 -11.30
C GLY A 33 -13.28 12.03 -12.20
N LEU A 34 -13.02 11.38 -13.33
CA LEU A 34 -12.02 11.83 -14.30
C LEU A 34 -12.39 13.20 -14.91
N ILE A 35 -13.65 13.36 -15.30
CA ILE A 35 -14.17 14.65 -15.83
C ILE A 35 -14.04 15.74 -14.76
N PHE A 36 -14.42 15.44 -13.51
CA PHE A 36 -14.31 16.37 -12.39
C PHE A 36 -12.86 16.85 -12.17
N ILE A 37 -11.89 15.93 -12.16
CA ILE A 37 -10.47 16.25 -12.03
C ILE A 37 -9.99 17.11 -13.21
N CYS A 38 -10.39 16.76 -14.44
CA CYS A 38 -10.06 17.55 -15.62
C CYS A 38 -10.62 18.97 -15.58
N LEU A 39 -11.85 19.14 -15.04
CA LEU A 39 -12.46 20.46 -14.86
C LEU A 39 -11.74 21.28 -13.78
N LEU A 40 -11.33 20.66 -12.68
CA LEU A 40 -10.51 21.32 -11.65
C LEU A 40 -9.16 21.77 -12.23
N CYS A 41 -8.47 20.90 -12.95
CA CYS A 41 -7.21 21.26 -13.61
C CYS A 41 -7.40 22.42 -14.63
N PHE A 42 -8.51 22.43 -15.34
CA PHE A 42 -8.83 23.53 -16.25
C PHE A 42 -9.10 24.85 -15.51
N ALA A 43 -9.84 24.80 -14.41
CA ALA A 43 -10.18 25.98 -13.61
C ALA A 43 -8.95 26.60 -12.95
N GLU A 44 -8.11 25.78 -12.30
CA GLU A 44 -6.95 26.24 -11.52
C GLU A 44 -5.71 26.51 -12.39
N LEU A 45 -5.36 25.57 -13.27
CA LEU A 45 -4.11 25.57 -14.01
C LEU A 45 -4.26 26.06 -15.47
N LYS A 46 -5.49 26.30 -15.93
CA LYS A 46 -5.82 26.66 -17.34
C LYS A 46 -5.30 25.61 -18.35
N VAL A 47 -5.11 24.36 -17.91
CA VAL A 47 -4.65 23.27 -18.77
C VAL A 47 -5.86 22.59 -19.43
N SER A 48 -5.80 22.42 -20.75
CA SER A 48 -6.87 21.74 -21.50
C SER A 48 -7.09 20.31 -20.97
N PRO A 49 -8.36 19.87 -20.77
CA PRO A 49 -8.70 18.50 -20.34
C PRO A 49 -8.04 17.40 -21.18
N PHE A 50 -7.96 17.59 -22.48
CA PHE A 50 -7.29 16.65 -23.39
C PHE A 50 -5.79 16.51 -23.11
N LYS A 51 -5.12 17.61 -22.73
CA LYS A 51 -3.70 17.55 -22.33
C LYS A 51 -3.52 16.78 -21.02
N VAL A 52 -4.43 16.94 -20.06
CA VAL A 52 -4.41 16.20 -18.80
C VAL A 52 -4.50 14.69 -19.07
N ILE A 53 -5.48 14.27 -19.83
CA ILE A 53 -5.67 12.87 -20.22
C ILE A 53 -4.43 12.34 -20.98
N LYS A 54 -3.94 13.11 -21.96
CA LYS A 54 -2.73 12.74 -22.71
C LYS A 54 -1.54 12.53 -21.76
N TYR A 55 -1.30 13.45 -20.82
CA TYR A 55 -0.19 13.33 -19.88
C TYR A 55 -0.36 12.15 -18.90
N MET A 56 -1.59 11.82 -18.50
CA MET A 56 -1.84 10.61 -17.70
C MET A 56 -1.41 9.34 -18.46
N PHE A 57 -1.82 9.21 -19.73
CA PHE A 57 -1.45 8.06 -20.54
C PHE A 57 0.04 8.05 -20.93
N THR A 58 0.59 9.17 -21.33
CA THR A 58 2.03 9.23 -21.66
C THR A 58 2.91 9.09 -20.42
N GLY A 59 2.46 9.53 -19.25
CA GLY A 59 3.14 9.33 -17.97
C GLY A 59 3.19 7.85 -17.57
N ALA A 60 2.12 7.09 -17.84
CA ALA A 60 2.07 5.65 -17.51
C ALA A 60 2.76 4.78 -18.56
N PHE A 61 2.57 5.05 -19.84
CA PHE A 61 2.95 4.16 -20.95
C PHE A 61 3.96 4.78 -21.93
N GLY A 62 4.37 6.04 -21.71
CA GLY A 62 5.19 6.77 -22.66
C GLY A 62 6.63 6.30 -22.81
N ASN A 63 7.17 5.66 -21.77
CA ASN A 63 8.53 5.14 -21.74
C ASN A 63 8.57 3.74 -21.14
N GLU A 64 9.49 2.91 -21.59
CA GLU A 64 9.73 1.56 -21.02
C GLU A 64 9.97 1.62 -19.50
N HIS A 65 10.76 2.57 -19.05
CA HIS A 65 10.99 2.81 -17.62
C HIS A 65 9.70 3.01 -16.82
N ASN A 66 8.78 3.84 -17.31
CA ASN A 66 7.51 4.12 -16.64
C ASN A 66 6.62 2.87 -16.54
N VAL A 67 6.61 2.08 -17.62
CA VAL A 67 5.88 0.81 -17.67
C VAL A 67 6.46 -0.17 -16.64
N LEU A 68 7.79 -0.30 -16.56
CA LEU A 68 8.45 -1.14 -15.55
C LEU A 68 8.17 -0.68 -14.12
N VAL A 69 8.20 0.62 -13.86
CA VAL A 69 7.80 1.19 -12.55
C VAL A 69 6.35 0.86 -12.22
N MET A 70 5.45 0.98 -13.18
CA MET A 70 4.03 0.63 -13.00
C MET A 70 3.87 -0.85 -12.63
N PHE A 71 4.52 -1.77 -13.35
CA PHE A 71 4.48 -3.20 -13.04
C PHE A 71 5.08 -3.52 -11.67
N ARG A 72 6.17 -2.85 -11.28
CA ARG A 72 6.73 -2.98 -9.94
C ARG A 72 5.72 -2.59 -8.86
N GLN A 73 5.04 -1.44 -9.01
CA GLN A 73 4.04 -1.01 -8.06
C GLN A 73 2.84 -1.97 -7.99
N MET A 74 2.38 -2.45 -9.14
CA MET A 74 1.33 -3.48 -9.19
C MET A 74 1.75 -4.76 -8.47
N SER A 75 3.00 -5.20 -8.65
CA SER A 75 3.54 -6.39 -7.98
C SER A 75 3.58 -6.23 -6.46
N LEU A 76 4.01 -5.06 -5.97
CA LEU A 76 4.01 -4.77 -4.53
C LEU A 76 2.60 -4.77 -3.95
N LEU A 77 1.65 -4.14 -4.62
CA LEU A 77 0.24 -4.15 -4.20
C LEU A 77 -0.34 -5.57 -4.22
N LEU A 78 0.01 -6.38 -5.20
CA LEU A 78 -0.41 -7.78 -5.27
C LEU A 78 0.13 -8.59 -4.10
N ILE A 79 1.42 -8.46 -3.76
CA ILE A 79 2.02 -9.13 -2.60
C ILE A 79 1.27 -8.76 -1.31
N ILE A 80 1.01 -7.47 -1.09
CA ILE A 80 0.28 -7.00 0.08
C ILE A 80 -1.15 -7.57 0.10
N ALA A 81 -1.85 -7.53 -1.03
CA ALA A 81 -3.21 -8.07 -1.13
C ALA A 81 -3.27 -9.58 -0.82
N LEU A 82 -2.30 -10.35 -1.32
CA LEU A 82 -2.18 -11.77 -1.02
C LEU A 82 -1.86 -11.99 0.48
N ALA A 83 -0.96 -11.21 1.06
CA ALA A 83 -0.59 -11.33 2.47
C ALA A 83 -1.76 -11.07 3.44
N ILE A 84 -2.67 -10.17 3.11
CA ILE A 84 -3.85 -9.88 3.95
C ILE A 84 -5.03 -10.84 3.70
N THR A 85 -5.04 -11.58 2.60
CA THR A 85 -6.14 -12.50 2.24
C THR A 85 -6.45 -13.52 3.33
N PRO A 86 -5.48 -14.20 3.99
CA PRO A 86 -5.77 -15.13 5.08
C PRO A 86 -6.47 -14.45 6.28
N ALA A 87 -6.07 -13.23 6.63
CA ALA A 87 -6.71 -12.47 7.72
C ALA A 87 -8.20 -12.20 7.42
N PHE A 88 -8.52 -11.78 6.19
CA PHE A 88 -9.91 -11.58 5.78
C PHE A 88 -10.72 -12.89 5.75
N LYS A 89 -10.12 -14.02 5.33
CA LYS A 89 -10.77 -15.33 5.39
C LYS A 89 -11.11 -15.73 6.83
N MET A 90 -10.29 -15.36 7.81
CA MET A 90 -10.54 -15.55 9.23
C MET A 90 -11.50 -14.52 9.84
N ARG A 91 -12.12 -13.66 9.03
CA ARG A 91 -12.98 -12.54 9.46
C ARG A 91 -12.27 -11.53 10.37
N PHE A 92 -10.96 -11.45 10.27
CA PHE A 92 -10.16 -10.40 10.90
C PHE A 92 -9.92 -9.27 9.88
N TRP A 93 -10.61 -8.15 10.07
CA TRP A 93 -10.54 -7.00 9.14
C TRP A 93 -9.26 -6.19 9.39
N ASN A 94 -8.15 -6.70 8.86
CA ASN A 94 -6.85 -6.04 8.99
C ASN A 94 -6.68 -4.93 7.93
N ILE A 95 -6.94 -3.68 8.32
CA ILE A 95 -6.61 -2.50 7.49
C ILE A 95 -5.18 -2.00 7.79
N GLY A 96 -4.47 -2.66 8.71
CA GLY A 96 -3.14 -2.28 9.21
C GLY A 96 -1.96 -2.75 8.36
N ALA A 97 -2.18 -3.27 7.15
CA ALA A 97 -1.11 -3.77 6.30
C ALA A 97 -0.07 -2.70 5.94
N GLU A 98 -0.48 -1.45 5.75
CA GLU A 98 0.41 -0.32 5.49
C GLU A 98 1.40 -0.11 6.64
N GLY A 99 0.91 -0.08 7.88
CA GLY A 99 1.77 0.05 9.07
C GLY A 99 2.73 -1.12 9.26
N GLN A 100 2.30 -2.34 8.95
CA GLN A 100 3.16 -3.54 8.98
C GLN A 100 4.30 -3.44 7.97
N VAL A 101 4.00 -3.00 6.74
CA VAL A 101 5.01 -2.77 5.70
C VAL A 101 5.96 -1.64 6.10
N LEU A 102 5.44 -0.53 6.63
CA LEU A 102 6.25 0.60 7.09
C LEU A 102 7.23 0.20 8.19
N ILE A 103 6.77 -0.54 9.20
CA ILE A 103 7.63 -0.98 10.31
C ILE A 103 8.63 -2.05 9.86
N GLY A 104 8.23 -2.96 8.96
CA GLY A 104 9.16 -3.90 8.34
C GLY A 104 10.25 -3.19 7.54
N ALA A 105 9.88 -2.23 6.69
CA ALA A 105 10.80 -1.42 5.92
C ALA A 105 11.71 -0.56 6.82
N PHE A 106 11.17 0.01 7.89
CA PHE A 106 11.95 0.72 8.90
C PHE A 106 13.03 -0.16 9.53
N GLY A 107 12.69 -1.41 9.91
CA GLY A 107 13.64 -2.37 10.44
C GLY A 107 14.77 -2.68 9.45
N ALA A 108 14.44 -2.90 8.18
CA ALA A 108 15.43 -3.09 7.12
C ALA A 108 16.33 -1.86 6.95
N CYS A 109 15.76 -0.66 6.86
CA CYS A 109 16.52 0.58 6.74
C CYS A 109 17.44 0.82 7.96
N ALA A 110 17.00 0.49 9.18
CA ALA A 110 17.83 0.58 10.36
C ALA A 110 19.06 -0.34 10.25
N CYS A 111 18.88 -1.57 9.75
CA CYS A 111 20.01 -2.49 9.50
C CYS A 111 20.99 -1.91 8.47
N MET A 112 20.48 -1.34 7.37
CA MET A 112 21.33 -0.69 6.37
C MET A 112 22.13 0.47 6.98
N PHE A 113 21.47 1.28 7.81
CA PHE A 113 22.08 2.48 8.40
C PHE A 113 23.15 2.14 9.45
N TYR A 114 22.88 1.18 10.35
CA TYR A 114 23.79 0.87 11.47
C TYR A 114 24.80 -0.24 11.17
N CYS A 115 24.47 -1.17 10.30
CA CYS A 115 25.31 -2.32 9.95
C CYS A 115 25.94 -2.23 8.58
N GLY A 116 25.53 -1.26 7.74
CA GLY A 116 26.10 -1.02 6.40
C GLY A 116 27.61 -0.78 6.47
N GLY A 117 28.36 -1.46 5.60
CA GLY A 117 29.82 -1.38 5.54
C GLY A 117 30.57 -2.14 6.65
N LYS A 118 29.87 -2.75 7.61
CA LYS A 118 30.48 -3.54 8.69
C LYS A 118 30.45 -5.03 8.42
N MET A 119 29.67 -5.48 7.47
CA MET A 119 29.49 -6.87 7.09
C MET A 119 29.37 -7.00 5.57
N SER A 120 29.42 -8.24 5.05
CA SER A 120 29.22 -8.49 3.63
C SER A 120 27.80 -8.12 3.20
N ASP A 121 27.62 -7.65 1.96
CA ASP A 121 26.31 -7.25 1.43
C ASP A 121 25.28 -8.40 1.49
N ALA A 122 25.70 -9.64 1.22
CA ALA A 122 24.82 -10.80 1.37
C ALA A 122 24.36 -11.03 2.81
N GLY A 123 25.28 -10.90 3.78
CA GLY A 123 24.94 -11.00 5.22
C GLY A 123 24.00 -9.88 5.66
N LEU A 124 24.21 -8.66 5.16
CA LEU A 124 23.36 -7.53 5.44
C LEU A 124 21.94 -7.74 4.88
N ILE A 125 21.80 -8.24 3.66
CA ILE A 125 20.49 -8.54 3.05
C ILE A 125 19.73 -9.60 3.88
N VAL A 126 20.41 -10.67 4.32
CA VAL A 126 19.79 -11.69 5.18
C VAL A 126 19.34 -11.10 6.51
N LEU A 127 20.19 -10.27 7.15
CA LEU A 127 19.84 -9.59 8.39
C LEU A 127 18.64 -8.66 8.21
N MET A 128 18.62 -7.86 7.16
CA MET A 128 17.50 -6.99 6.79
C MET A 128 16.20 -7.77 6.63
N LEU A 129 16.24 -8.91 5.94
CA LEU A 129 15.08 -9.77 5.74
C LEU A 129 14.54 -10.30 7.08
N VAL A 130 15.41 -10.84 7.93
CA VAL A 130 15.02 -11.37 9.26
C VAL A 130 14.43 -10.26 10.14
N VAL A 131 15.08 -9.11 10.19
CA VAL A 131 14.61 -7.98 11.01
C VAL A 131 13.31 -7.39 10.47
N ALA A 132 13.16 -7.27 9.14
CA ALA A 132 11.92 -6.79 8.53
C ALA A 132 10.73 -7.72 8.84
N ILE A 133 10.94 -9.04 8.71
CA ILE A 133 9.91 -10.04 9.04
C ILE A 133 9.55 -9.96 10.53
N ALA A 134 10.55 -9.95 11.41
CA ALA A 134 10.32 -9.88 12.86
C ALA A 134 9.58 -8.59 13.26
N ALA A 135 10.00 -7.44 12.75
CA ALA A 135 9.39 -6.15 13.03
C ALA A 135 7.93 -6.09 12.52
N GLY A 136 7.66 -6.54 11.30
CA GLY A 136 6.32 -6.62 10.74
C GLY A 136 5.41 -7.59 11.51
N MET A 137 5.92 -8.76 11.92
CA MET A 137 5.18 -9.72 12.75
C MET A 137 4.84 -9.15 14.12
N ILE A 138 5.80 -8.55 14.83
CA ILE A 138 5.58 -7.93 16.14
C ILE A 138 4.48 -6.86 16.01
N TRP A 139 4.55 -6.03 14.97
CA TRP A 139 3.56 -5.01 14.72
C TRP A 139 2.16 -5.58 14.46
N ALA A 140 2.06 -6.70 13.74
CA ALA A 140 0.81 -7.40 13.45
C ALA A 140 0.20 -8.08 14.69
N VAL A 141 1.02 -8.57 15.60
CA VAL A 141 0.57 -9.28 16.82
C VAL A 141 -0.13 -8.32 17.78
N ILE A 142 0.28 -7.04 17.84
CA ILE A 142 -0.33 -6.07 18.76
C ILE A 142 -1.86 -5.98 18.60
N PRO A 143 -2.42 -5.63 17.43
CA PRO A 143 -3.88 -5.57 17.26
C PRO A 143 -4.56 -6.93 17.45
N ALA A 144 -3.90 -8.04 17.08
CA ALA A 144 -4.44 -9.37 17.27
C ALA A 144 -4.59 -9.73 18.76
N LEU A 145 -3.63 -9.38 19.60
CA LEU A 145 -3.70 -9.56 21.05
C LEU A 145 -4.82 -8.71 21.68
N PHE A 146 -4.95 -7.45 21.27
CA PHE A 146 -6.02 -6.58 21.76
C PHE A 146 -7.39 -7.11 21.35
N LYS A 147 -7.54 -7.62 20.14
CA LYS A 147 -8.76 -8.28 19.70
C LYS A 147 -9.07 -9.53 20.51
N ALA A 148 -8.08 -10.39 20.72
CA ALA A 148 -8.26 -11.65 21.45
C ALA A 148 -8.60 -11.43 22.93
N LYS A 149 -7.94 -10.45 23.59
CA LYS A 149 -8.08 -10.26 25.04
C LYS A 149 -9.24 -9.35 25.42
N TRP A 150 -9.51 -8.30 24.63
CA TRP A 150 -10.50 -7.26 24.97
C TRP A 150 -11.61 -7.12 23.94
N ASN A 151 -11.63 -7.98 22.92
CA ASN A 151 -12.60 -7.93 21.81
C ASN A 151 -12.76 -6.54 21.19
N THR A 152 -11.64 -5.81 21.06
CA THR A 152 -11.60 -4.49 20.45
C THR A 152 -12.00 -4.53 18.97
N ASN A 153 -12.42 -3.39 18.42
CA ASN A 153 -12.68 -3.27 16.99
C ASN A 153 -11.34 -3.31 16.23
N GLU A 154 -11.06 -4.44 15.57
CA GLU A 154 -9.81 -4.70 14.84
C GLU A 154 -9.59 -3.71 13.69
N THR A 155 -10.66 -3.33 12.99
CA THR A 155 -10.59 -2.39 11.86
C THR A 155 -10.08 -1.01 12.31
N LEU A 156 -10.69 -0.47 13.37
CA LEU A 156 -10.30 0.82 13.91
C LEU A 156 -8.91 0.77 14.53
N PHE A 157 -8.61 -0.29 15.30
CA PHE A 157 -7.32 -0.45 15.96
C PHE A 157 -6.17 -0.56 14.94
N THR A 158 -6.33 -1.40 13.92
CA THR A 158 -5.30 -1.57 12.87
C THR A 158 -5.11 -0.30 12.05
N LEU A 159 -6.18 0.47 11.80
CA LEU A 159 -6.07 1.77 11.13
C LEU A 159 -5.26 2.78 11.97
N MET A 160 -5.51 2.85 13.28
CA MET A 160 -4.73 3.73 14.18
C MET A 160 -3.25 3.33 14.21
N MET A 161 -2.95 2.01 14.16
CA MET A 161 -1.58 1.50 14.11
C MET A 161 -0.83 1.96 12.85
N ASN A 162 -1.49 2.18 11.71
CA ASN A 162 -0.85 2.75 10.52
C ASN A 162 -0.32 4.16 10.78
N TYR A 163 -1.12 5.01 11.41
CA TYR A 163 -0.69 6.38 11.74
C TYR A 163 0.46 6.40 12.75
N ILE A 164 0.43 5.51 13.74
CA ILE A 164 1.53 5.38 14.70
C ILE A 164 2.80 4.94 13.98
N ALA A 165 2.72 3.93 13.11
CA ALA A 165 3.85 3.45 12.31
C ALA A 165 4.44 4.58 11.46
N LEU A 166 3.59 5.34 10.78
CA LEU A 166 4.02 6.48 9.98
C LEU A 166 4.79 7.52 10.81
N GLN A 167 4.27 7.87 12.00
CA GLN A 167 4.93 8.84 12.87
C GLN A 167 6.28 8.34 13.40
N ILE A 168 6.39 7.04 13.74
CA ILE A 168 7.66 6.43 14.14
C ILE A 168 8.67 6.55 13.00
N VAL A 169 8.30 6.16 11.77
CA VAL A 169 9.19 6.23 10.61
C VAL A 169 9.63 7.67 10.33
N LEU A 170 8.71 8.63 10.33
CA LEU A 170 9.02 10.04 10.11
C LEU A 170 9.93 10.62 11.19
N TYR A 171 9.74 10.23 12.46
CA TYR A 171 10.62 10.63 13.55
C TYR A 171 12.05 10.14 13.32
N PHE A 172 12.23 8.85 12.99
CA PHE A 172 13.57 8.31 12.76
C PHE A 172 14.24 8.83 11.51
N ILE A 173 13.49 9.12 10.44
CA ILE A 173 14.04 9.81 9.26
C ILE A 173 14.65 11.15 9.67
N LYS A 174 13.98 11.94 10.51
CA LYS A 174 14.52 13.22 11.02
C LYS A 174 15.78 13.02 11.89
N VAL A 175 15.84 11.95 12.66
CA VAL A 175 17.01 11.61 13.48
C VAL A 175 18.20 11.21 12.61
N TRP A 176 17.96 10.41 11.56
CA TRP A 176 19.02 9.92 10.67
C TRP A 176 19.51 10.98 9.66
N VAL A 177 18.62 11.90 9.25
CA VAL A 177 18.92 12.96 8.30
C VAL A 177 18.51 14.31 8.88
N PRO A 178 19.28 14.87 9.85
CA PRO A 178 18.97 16.17 10.43
C PRO A 178 19.01 17.27 9.35
N GLY A 179 17.95 18.08 9.28
CA GLY A 179 17.82 19.15 8.28
C GLY A 179 17.43 18.70 6.88
N GLY A 180 17.14 17.41 6.68
CA GLY A 180 16.64 16.86 5.41
C GLY A 180 15.18 17.18 5.13
N THR A 181 14.75 16.98 3.88
CA THR A 181 13.39 17.23 3.37
C THR A 181 12.36 16.16 3.83
N GLY A 182 12.69 15.30 4.81
CA GLY A 182 11.81 14.22 5.29
C GLY A 182 11.88 12.94 4.46
N SER A 183 12.92 12.79 3.64
CA SER A 183 13.23 11.57 2.88
C SER A 183 14.64 11.08 3.21
N LEU A 184 14.82 9.75 3.16
CA LEU A 184 16.14 9.14 3.27
C LEU A 184 16.88 9.31 1.94
N ASN A 185 18.16 9.69 2.04
CA ASN A 185 19.06 9.63 0.89
C ASN A 185 19.32 8.17 0.50
N PRO A 186 19.60 7.87 -0.78
CA PRO A 186 19.95 6.51 -1.21
C PRO A 186 21.10 5.94 -0.37
N ILE A 187 20.87 4.83 0.29
CA ILE A 187 21.88 4.13 1.09
C ILE A 187 22.69 3.24 0.15
N LYS A 188 24.02 3.27 0.28
CA LYS A 188 24.93 2.56 -0.64
C LYS A 188 25.03 1.06 -0.38
N TYR A 189 24.65 0.58 0.81
CA TYR A 189 24.84 -0.79 1.29
C TYR A 189 23.51 -1.56 1.27
N GLY A 190 23.59 -2.89 1.11
CA GLY A 190 22.43 -3.76 1.21
C GLY A 190 21.43 -3.64 0.05
N ASN A 191 21.88 -3.13 -1.10
CA ASN A 191 21.05 -3.10 -2.28
C ASN A 191 20.86 -4.51 -2.84
N LEU A 192 19.64 -4.83 -3.26
CA LEU A 192 19.37 -6.09 -3.93
C LEU A 192 20.14 -6.18 -5.24
N PRO A 193 20.61 -7.39 -5.63
CA PRO A 193 21.29 -7.56 -6.90
C PRO A 193 20.35 -7.21 -8.05
N GLN A 194 20.85 -6.40 -8.98
CA GLN A 194 20.10 -6.01 -10.17
C GLN A 194 19.99 -7.20 -11.13
N ILE A 195 18.78 -7.66 -11.41
CA ILE A 195 18.50 -8.68 -12.41
C ILE A 195 18.15 -7.98 -13.71
N ALA A 196 18.83 -8.33 -14.80
CA ALA A 196 18.59 -7.76 -16.15
C ALA A 196 18.64 -6.21 -16.21
N GLY A 197 19.49 -5.58 -15.39
CA GLY A 197 19.70 -4.13 -15.42
C GLY A 197 18.69 -3.29 -14.65
N GLY A 198 17.82 -3.89 -13.81
CA GLY A 198 16.87 -3.13 -12.99
C GLY A 198 16.34 -3.90 -11.77
N ASP A 199 15.99 -3.15 -10.74
CA ASP A 199 15.40 -3.70 -9.50
C ASP A 199 13.95 -4.15 -9.68
N TYR A 200 13.34 -3.86 -10.84
CA TYR A 200 11.92 -4.08 -11.12
C TYR A 200 11.58 -5.57 -11.22
N TYR A 201 12.43 -6.35 -11.86
CA TYR A 201 12.18 -7.77 -12.12
C TYR A 201 12.15 -8.62 -10.86
N PHE A 202 12.95 -8.25 -9.85
CA PHE A 202 12.96 -8.97 -8.58
C PHE A 202 11.56 -8.96 -7.90
N SER A 203 10.93 -7.81 -7.81
CA SER A 203 9.59 -7.69 -7.20
C SER A 203 8.51 -8.41 -8.01
N MET A 204 8.61 -8.42 -9.35
CA MET A 204 7.67 -9.12 -10.22
C MET A 204 7.79 -10.64 -10.08
N ILE A 205 9.03 -11.18 -10.10
CA ILE A 205 9.29 -12.61 -9.91
C ILE A 205 8.80 -13.05 -8.53
N PHE A 206 9.12 -12.29 -7.49
CA PHE A 206 8.70 -12.61 -6.14
C PHE A 206 7.17 -12.58 -5.98
N ALA A 207 6.48 -11.61 -6.59
CA ALA A 207 5.02 -11.57 -6.64
C ALA A 207 4.42 -12.79 -7.36
N ALA A 208 5.02 -13.20 -8.48
CA ALA A 208 4.57 -14.38 -9.22
C ALA A 208 4.73 -15.66 -8.37
N ILE A 209 5.88 -15.83 -7.70
CA ILE A 209 6.13 -16.99 -6.84
C ILE A 209 5.12 -17.06 -5.70
N ILE A 210 4.88 -15.94 -4.98
CA ILE A 210 3.90 -15.88 -3.89
C ILE A 210 2.49 -16.18 -4.42
N THR A 211 2.13 -15.63 -5.58
CA THR A 211 0.81 -15.88 -6.18
C THR A 211 0.62 -17.37 -6.44
N VAL A 212 1.59 -18.02 -7.06
CA VAL A 212 1.53 -19.48 -7.31
C VAL A 212 1.44 -20.25 -6.00
N ALA A 213 2.28 -19.91 -5.00
CA ALA A 213 2.28 -20.58 -3.70
C ALA A 213 0.96 -20.44 -2.91
N MET A 214 0.21 -19.35 -3.13
CA MET A 214 -1.08 -19.13 -2.46
C MET A 214 -2.26 -19.80 -3.14
N PHE A 215 -2.14 -20.15 -4.43
CA PHE A 215 -3.22 -20.75 -5.23
C PHE A 215 -2.99 -22.22 -5.61
N CYS A 216 -1.81 -22.78 -5.31
CA CYS A 216 -1.52 -24.21 -5.40
C CYS A 216 -1.62 -24.89 -4.04
#